data_52a1e45fa60dcc3df40e94d2add7e725
#
_entry.id   52a1e45fa60dcc3df40e94d2add7e725
#
_cell.length_a   1.000
_cell.length_b   1.000
_cell.length_c   1.000
_cell.angle_alpha   90.00
_cell.angle_beta   90.00
_cell.angle_gamma   90.00
#
_symmetry.space_group_name_H-M   'P 1'
#
loop_
_entity.id
_entity.type
_entity.pdbx_description
1 polymer ?
#
loop_
_entity_poly.entity_id
_entity_poly.type
_entity_poly.pdbx_seq_one_letter_code
_entity_poly.pdbx_strand_id
1 'polypeptide(L)'
;PIDIVYTYHQVAMKVFGETQSNFVNAWNLQDKRMQGFKVPAACPDKKLLAYGEIAKLGKQVKKLLSLVDRKKIFFLLFDDFIDSTEKEHVSILRFLNVNPIALKTYEKYNKTNLLRTPSLTVLTNRLVGIKNKMGFSSSLGIAEKIHRLNVGENSLSAIDKTLISDLIQFFEQDLDLLSSLIKKNLSNWRYNK
;
A
#
# COMPACT_ATOMS: atom_id res chain seq x y z
N PRO A 1 1.20 -9.65 1.78
CA PRO A 1 0.72 -8.68 2.80
C PRO A 1 1.85 -7.86 3.41
N ILE A 2 3.06 -8.40 3.57
CA ILE A 2 4.21 -7.69 4.17
C ILE A 2 4.55 -6.43 3.37
N ASP A 3 4.69 -6.53 2.04
CA ASP A 3 4.93 -5.39 1.17
C ASP A 3 3.80 -4.35 1.25
N ILE A 4 2.56 -4.83 1.41
CA ILE A 4 1.39 -3.96 1.55
C ILE A 4 1.50 -3.11 2.82
N VAL A 5 1.74 -3.72 3.98
CA VAL A 5 1.80 -2.95 5.25
C VAL A 5 2.97 -1.97 5.27
N TYR A 6 4.11 -2.37 4.71
CA TYR A 6 5.28 -1.50 4.63
C TYR A 6 5.04 -0.32 3.70
N THR A 7 4.55 -0.58 2.48
CA THR A 7 4.23 0.47 1.51
C THR A 7 3.12 1.38 2.04
N TYR A 8 2.10 0.79 2.68
CA TYR A 8 1.01 1.55 3.29
C TYR A 8 1.49 2.46 4.41
N HIS A 9 2.44 2.02 5.24
CA HIS A 9 3.05 2.88 6.25
C HIS A 9 3.71 4.11 5.62
N GLN A 10 4.40 3.96 4.48
CA GLN A 10 4.98 5.10 3.75
C GLN A 10 3.89 6.07 3.25
N VAL A 11 2.76 5.53 2.79
CA VAL A 11 1.59 6.35 2.40
C VAL A 11 0.99 7.05 3.63
N ALA A 12 0.87 6.35 4.76
CA ALA A 12 0.33 6.91 5.99
C ALA A 12 1.15 8.10 6.51
N MET A 13 2.48 8.04 6.39
CA MET A 13 3.35 9.16 6.71
C MET A 13 3.14 10.37 5.79
N LYS A 14 2.81 10.14 4.54
CA LYS A 14 2.59 11.21 3.55
C LYS A 14 1.20 11.84 3.64
N VAL A 15 0.19 11.02 3.88
CA VAL A 15 -1.22 11.39 3.63
C VAL A 15 -2.05 11.39 4.92
N PHE A 16 -1.81 10.43 5.83
CA PHE A 16 -2.67 10.20 6.99
C PHE A 16 -2.06 10.70 8.31
N GLY A 17 -0.99 11.48 8.24
CA GLY A 17 -0.41 12.12 9.42
C GLY A 17 0.33 11.16 10.36
N GLU A 18 0.74 9.97 9.91
CA GLU A 18 1.61 9.10 10.68
C GLU A 18 2.91 9.81 11.04
N THR A 19 3.28 9.77 12.32
CA THR A 19 4.48 10.45 12.85
C THR A 19 5.62 9.49 13.18
N GLN A 20 5.34 8.18 13.26
CA GLN A 20 6.37 7.17 13.48
C GLN A 20 7.07 6.82 12.17
N SER A 21 8.32 7.27 12.00
CA SER A 21 9.13 6.95 10.83
C SER A 21 9.60 5.49 10.81
N ASN A 22 9.82 4.90 11.98
CA ASN A 22 10.17 3.50 12.10
C ASN A 22 8.91 2.62 12.03
N PHE A 23 8.87 1.71 11.05
CA PHE A 23 7.71 0.84 10.83
C PHE A 23 7.44 -0.11 11.99
N VAL A 24 8.49 -0.66 12.64
CA VAL A 24 8.33 -1.55 13.81
C VAL A 24 7.58 -0.84 14.94
N ASN A 25 7.96 0.40 15.23
CA ASN A 25 7.30 1.21 16.26
C ASN A 25 5.85 1.54 15.86
N ALA A 26 5.61 1.87 14.60
CA ALA A 26 4.27 2.13 14.08
C ALA A 26 3.38 0.88 14.17
N TRP A 27 3.91 -0.28 13.78
CA TRP A 27 3.26 -1.58 13.88
C TRP A 27 2.86 -1.91 15.32
N ASN A 28 3.77 -1.77 16.26
CA ASN A 28 3.54 -2.07 17.68
C ASN A 28 2.57 -1.10 18.38
N LEU A 29 2.28 0.05 17.77
CA LEU A 29 1.33 1.03 18.31
C LEU A 29 -0.13 0.78 17.91
N GLN A 30 -0.41 -0.14 16.97
CA GLN A 30 -1.74 -0.32 16.40
C GLN A 30 -2.83 -0.51 17.46
N ASP A 31 -2.63 -1.43 18.41
CA ASP A 31 -3.63 -1.74 19.43
C ASP A 31 -3.91 -0.52 20.35
N LYS A 32 -2.87 0.20 20.75
CA LYS A 32 -3.01 1.44 21.52
C LYS A 32 -3.76 2.52 20.76
N ARG A 33 -3.50 2.62 19.46
CA ARG A 33 -4.19 3.58 18.59
C ARG A 33 -5.65 3.22 18.38
N MET A 34 -5.97 1.95 18.25
CA MET A 34 -7.36 1.51 18.16
C MET A 34 -8.15 1.81 19.43
N GLN A 35 -7.50 1.81 20.59
CA GLN A 35 -8.07 2.26 21.86
C GLN A 35 -8.14 3.80 21.99
N GLY A 36 -7.58 4.54 21.02
CA GLY A 36 -7.57 6.02 21.01
C GLY A 36 -6.31 6.65 21.60
N PHE A 37 -5.33 5.85 22.06
CA PHE A 37 -4.08 6.37 22.59
C PHE A 37 -3.03 6.55 21.47
N LYS A 38 -2.19 7.58 21.63
CA LYS A 38 -1.08 7.86 20.68
C LYS A 38 -1.50 7.96 19.20
N VAL A 39 -2.72 8.41 18.96
CA VAL A 39 -3.18 8.77 17.62
C VAL A 39 -2.64 10.16 17.28
N PRO A 40 -1.90 10.33 16.17
CA PRO A 40 -1.43 11.65 15.76
C PRO A 40 -2.59 12.61 15.51
N ALA A 41 -2.48 13.86 15.96
CA ALA A 41 -3.54 14.86 15.82
C ALA A 41 -3.91 15.16 14.35
N ALA A 42 -3.00 14.92 13.42
CA ALA A 42 -3.24 15.08 11.98
C ALA A 42 -3.93 13.87 11.32
N CYS A 43 -4.09 12.76 12.05
CA CYS A 43 -4.72 11.55 11.52
C CYS A 43 -6.25 11.72 11.54
N PRO A 44 -6.95 11.65 10.39
CA PRO A 44 -8.38 11.88 10.34
C PRO A 44 -9.21 10.74 10.93
N ASP A 45 -8.71 9.50 10.88
CA ASP A 45 -9.32 8.32 11.49
C ASP A 45 -8.23 7.35 11.94
N LYS A 46 -8.28 6.94 13.21
CA LYS A 46 -7.35 5.96 13.79
C LYS A 46 -7.31 4.63 13.06
N LYS A 47 -8.39 4.24 12.38
CA LYS A 47 -8.47 3.02 11.57
C LYS A 47 -7.49 3.02 10.40
N LEU A 48 -7.09 4.19 9.92
CA LEU A 48 -6.06 4.32 8.88
C LEU A 48 -4.65 3.97 9.38
N LEU A 49 -4.48 3.76 10.67
CA LEU A 49 -3.22 3.33 11.28
C LEU A 49 -3.28 1.88 11.80
N ALA A 50 -4.31 1.13 11.41
CA ALA A 50 -4.46 -0.29 11.69
C ALA A 50 -3.87 -1.14 10.54
N TYR A 51 -2.55 -1.09 10.40
CA TYR A 51 -1.81 -1.71 9.29
C TYR A 51 -2.18 -3.17 9.05
N GLY A 52 -2.28 -3.96 10.14
CA GLY A 52 -2.64 -5.37 10.06
C GLY A 52 -4.04 -5.59 9.48
N GLU A 53 -5.03 -4.81 9.91
CA GLU A 53 -6.40 -4.95 9.39
C GLU A 53 -6.51 -4.55 7.92
N ILE A 54 -5.74 -3.55 7.50
CA ILE A 54 -5.72 -3.06 6.11
C ILE A 54 -5.14 -4.12 5.16
N ALA A 55 -4.18 -4.92 5.61
CA ALA A 55 -3.54 -5.93 4.77
C ALA A 55 -4.18 -7.33 4.87
N LYS A 56 -5.24 -7.51 5.66
CA LYS A 56 -6.03 -8.76 5.71
C LYS A 56 -6.91 -8.90 4.47
N LEU A 57 -6.29 -9.28 3.36
CA LEU A 57 -6.95 -9.40 2.06
C LEU A 57 -8.00 -10.53 2.02
N GLY A 58 -7.75 -11.64 2.72
CA GLY A 58 -8.71 -12.76 2.83
C GLY A 58 -10.03 -12.30 3.47
N LYS A 59 -9.95 -11.56 4.57
CA LYS A 59 -11.11 -10.96 5.23
C LYS A 59 -11.87 -10.00 4.31
N GLN A 60 -11.15 -9.16 3.55
CA GLN A 60 -11.75 -8.21 2.62
C GLN A 60 -12.41 -8.92 1.44
N VAL A 61 -11.76 -9.92 0.84
CA VAL A 61 -12.31 -10.72 -0.26
C VAL A 61 -13.53 -11.51 0.21
N LYS A 62 -13.50 -12.10 1.40
CA LYS A 62 -14.66 -12.76 1.99
C LYS A 62 -15.87 -11.81 2.07
N LYS A 63 -15.65 -10.59 2.56
CA LYS A 63 -16.68 -9.55 2.62
C LYS A 63 -17.18 -9.16 1.22
N LEU A 64 -16.27 -8.97 0.25
CA LEU A 64 -16.63 -8.66 -1.13
C LEU A 64 -17.53 -9.75 -1.73
N LEU A 65 -17.18 -11.02 -1.55
CA LEU A 65 -17.93 -12.17 -2.07
C LEU A 65 -19.30 -12.34 -1.40
N SER A 66 -19.50 -11.79 -0.20
CA SER A 66 -20.83 -11.79 0.44
C SER A 66 -21.77 -10.70 -0.08
N LEU A 67 -21.24 -9.70 -0.79
CA LEU A 67 -21.99 -8.53 -1.26
C LEU A 67 -22.15 -8.52 -2.78
N VAL A 68 -21.25 -9.16 -3.52
CA VAL A 68 -21.19 -9.11 -4.98
C VAL A 68 -21.16 -10.53 -5.54
N ASP A 69 -21.95 -10.78 -6.58
CA ASP A 69 -21.94 -12.06 -7.30
C ASP A 69 -20.52 -12.38 -7.79
N ARG A 70 -20.06 -13.61 -7.54
CA ARG A 70 -18.74 -14.10 -7.93
C ARG A 70 -18.45 -13.92 -9.42
N LYS A 71 -19.46 -14.00 -10.26
CA LYS A 71 -19.36 -13.82 -11.73
C LYS A 71 -18.97 -12.39 -12.13
N LYS A 72 -19.20 -11.41 -11.24
CA LYS A 72 -18.85 -9.99 -11.45
C LYS A 72 -17.49 -9.61 -10.89
N ILE A 73 -16.74 -10.57 -10.38
CA ILE A 73 -15.44 -10.33 -9.74
C ILE A 73 -14.35 -11.06 -10.52
N PHE A 74 -13.34 -10.33 -10.93
CA PHE A 74 -12.11 -10.86 -11.50
C PHE A 74 -10.97 -10.70 -10.47
N PHE A 75 -10.25 -11.77 -10.17
CA PHE A 75 -9.09 -11.73 -9.28
C PHE A 75 -7.80 -11.77 -10.10
N LEU A 76 -7.03 -10.70 -9.99
CA LEU A 76 -5.71 -10.58 -10.59
C LEU A 76 -4.66 -10.53 -9.48
N LEU A 77 -3.69 -11.44 -9.51
CA LEU A 77 -2.52 -11.35 -8.65
C LEU A 77 -1.46 -10.47 -9.32
N PHE A 78 -0.85 -9.60 -8.53
CA PHE A 78 0.17 -8.69 -9.04
C PHE A 78 1.40 -9.43 -9.59
N ASP A 79 1.77 -10.54 -8.97
CA ASP A 79 2.87 -11.39 -9.44
C ASP A 79 2.55 -11.98 -10.82
N ASP A 80 1.35 -12.57 -10.99
CA ASP A 80 0.90 -13.08 -12.29
C ASP A 80 0.90 -11.97 -13.36
N PHE A 81 0.48 -10.75 -12.96
CA PHE A 81 0.46 -9.60 -13.86
C PHE A 81 1.86 -9.16 -14.29
N ILE A 82 2.84 -9.18 -13.40
CA ILE A 82 4.24 -8.85 -13.75
C ILE A 82 4.83 -9.91 -14.67
N ASP A 83 4.61 -11.18 -14.33
CA ASP A 83 5.21 -12.32 -15.04
C ASP A 83 4.61 -12.52 -16.45
N SER A 84 3.33 -12.15 -16.62
CA SER A 84 2.57 -12.41 -17.86
C SER A 84 1.60 -11.27 -18.17
N THR A 85 2.09 -10.02 -18.23
CA THR A 85 1.27 -8.80 -18.39
C THR A 85 0.30 -8.89 -19.57
N GLU A 86 0.74 -9.33 -20.74
CA GLU A 86 -0.10 -9.45 -21.94
C GLU A 86 -1.25 -10.45 -21.74
N LYS A 87 -0.94 -11.63 -21.21
CA LYS A 87 -1.93 -12.67 -20.91
C LYS A 87 -3.00 -12.19 -19.93
N GLU A 88 -2.57 -11.55 -18.85
CA GLU A 88 -3.48 -11.04 -17.84
C GLU A 88 -4.32 -9.86 -18.37
N HIS A 89 -3.74 -8.99 -19.20
CA HIS A 89 -4.48 -7.94 -19.89
C HIS A 89 -5.59 -8.50 -20.79
N VAL A 90 -5.27 -9.49 -21.61
CA VAL A 90 -6.26 -10.19 -22.47
C VAL A 90 -7.35 -10.84 -21.60
N SER A 91 -6.98 -11.43 -20.46
CA SER A 91 -7.94 -12.06 -19.54
C SER A 91 -8.91 -11.05 -18.94
N ILE A 92 -8.45 -9.86 -18.58
CA ILE A 92 -9.29 -8.75 -18.13
C ILE A 92 -10.27 -8.32 -19.23
N LEU A 93 -9.79 -8.12 -20.45
CA LEU A 93 -10.66 -7.71 -21.58
C LEU A 93 -11.75 -8.74 -21.85
N ARG A 94 -11.41 -10.03 -21.82
CA ARG A 94 -12.40 -11.12 -21.95
C ARG A 94 -13.43 -11.11 -20.83
N PHE A 95 -12.99 -10.90 -19.60
CA PHE A 95 -13.90 -10.79 -18.46
C PHE A 95 -14.88 -9.61 -18.63
N LEU A 96 -14.43 -8.50 -19.19
CA LEU A 96 -15.25 -7.32 -19.48
C LEU A 96 -16.09 -7.45 -20.76
N ASN A 97 -16.04 -8.60 -21.47
CA ASN A 97 -16.67 -8.80 -22.79
C ASN A 97 -16.22 -7.78 -23.83
N VAL A 98 -14.96 -7.35 -23.76
CA VAL A 98 -14.32 -6.48 -24.75
C VAL A 98 -13.41 -7.31 -25.63
N ASN A 99 -13.39 -7.03 -26.94
CA ASN A 99 -12.48 -7.70 -27.86
C ASN A 99 -11.03 -7.48 -27.44
N PRO A 100 -10.23 -8.56 -27.26
CA PRO A 100 -8.85 -8.42 -26.86
C PRO A 100 -8.04 -7.68 -27.92
N ILE A 101 -7.43 -6.58 -27.52
CA ILE A 101 -6.48 -5.81 -28.34
C ILE A 101 -5.11 -5.95 -27.68
N ALA A 102 -4.15 -6.52 -28.39
CA ALA A 102 -2.78 -6.57 -27.92
C ALA A 102 -2.16 -5.16 -27.96
N LEU A 103 -1.60 -4.71 -26.85
CA LEU A 103 -0.82 -3.49 -26.82
C LEU A 103 0.59 -3.77 -27.33
N LYS A 104 1.17 -2.84 -28.09
CA LYS A 104 2.54 -2.98 -28.62
C LYS A 104 3.59 -2.96 -27.50
N THR A 105 3.33 -2.25 -26.41
CA THR A 105 4.24 -2.08 -25.27
C THR A 105 3.46 -1.95 -23.97
N TYR A 106 4.06 -2.44 -22.89
CA TYR A 106 3.57 -2.28 -21.51
C TYR A 106 4.60 -1.50 -20.71
N GLU A 107 4.34 -0.24 -20.47
CA GLU A 107 5.24 0.61 -19.69
C GLU A 107 5.03 0.45 -18.19
N LYS A 108 6.13 0.46 -17.43
CA LYS A 108 6.08 0.42 -15.96
C LYS A 108 5.90 1.82 -15.41
N TYR A 109 4.73 2.09 -14.85
CA TYR A 109 4.41 3.31 -14.12
C TYR A 109 4.56 3.11 -12.61
N ASN A 110 4.63 4.20 -11.85
CA ASN A 110 4.63 4.20 -10.38
C ASN A 110 5.80 3.41 -9.74
N LYS A 111 7.03 3.67 -10.17
CA LYS A 111 8.21 3.18 -9.44
C LYS A 111 8.14 3.67 -7.99
N THR A 112 8.34 2.75 -7.04
CA THR A 112 8.29 3.05 -5.62
C THR A 112 9.37 4.06 -5.24
N ASN A 113 8.97 5.29 -4.98
CA ASN A 113 9.83 6.36 -4.50
C ASN A 113 9.65 6.49 -2.99
N LEU A 114 10.58 5.99 -2.21
CA LEU A 114 10.57 6.10 -0.75
C LEU A 114 11.11 7.45 -0.30
N LEU A 115 10.57 7.97 0.80
CA LEU A 115 11.03 9.24 1.34
C LEU A 115 12.15 9.02 2.36
N ARG A 116 13.25 9.75 2.21
CA ARG A 116 14.35 9.76 3.20
C ARG A 116 13.91 10.41 4.51
N THR A 117 13.16 11.50 4.42
CA THR A 117 12.73 12.28 5.57
C THR A 117 11.25 12.64 5.45
N PRO A 118 10.32 11.83 6.01
CA PRO A 118 8.89 12.06 5.92
C PRO A 118 8.43 13.40 6.51
N SER A 119 9.05 13.82 7.62
CA SER A 119 8.75 15.11 8.27
C SER A 119 8.99 16.32 7.36
N LEU A 120 9.98 16.25 6.48
CA LEU A 120 10.25 17.29 5.50
C LEU A 120 9.11 17.41 4.47
N THR A 121 8.54 16.29 4.06
CA THR A 121 7.38 16.29 3.15
C THR A 121 6.14 16.86 3.82
N VAL A 122 5.89 16.54 5.09
CA VAL A 122 4.76 17.11 5.85
C VAL A 122 4.93 18.62 5.99
N LEU A 123 6.14 19.10 6.27
CA LEU A 123 6.43 20.53 6.37
C LEU A 123 6.23 21.25 5.04
N THR A 124 6.76 20.70 3.93
CA THR A 124 6.58 21.28 2.59
C THR A 124 5.12 21.33 2.18
N ASN A 125 4.35 20.27 2.45
CA ASN A 125 2.91 20.23 2.14
C ASN A 125 2.13 21.28 2.95
N ARG A 126 2.47 21.49 4.24
CA ARG A 126 1.88 22.56 5.06
C ARG A 126 2.20 23.95 4.51
N LEU A 127 3.45 24.20 4.13
CA LEU A 127 3.86 25.47 3.54
C LEU A 127 3.17 25.76 2.20
N VAL A 128 3.03 24.73 1.35
CA VAL A 128 2.25 24.82 0.10
C VAL A 128 0.77 25.12 0.40
N GLY A 129 0.19 24.47 1.40
CA GLY A 129 -1.18 24.72 1.84
C GLY A 129 -1.41 26.15 2.33
N ILE A 130 -0.49 26.70 3.13
CA ILE A 130 -0.53 28.09 3.58
C ILE A 130 -0.40 29.05 2.40
N LYS A 131 0.57 28.81 1.52
CA LYS A 131 0.77 29.61 0.30
C LYS A 131 -0.49 29.68 -0.56
N ASN A 132 -1.14 28.54 -0.79
CA ASN A 132 -2.37 28.48 -1.59
C ASN A 132 -3.53 29.22 -0.92
N LYS A 133 -3.65 29.16 0.42
CA LYS A 133 -4.64 29.96 1.18
C LYS A 133 -4.39 31.47 1.10
N MET A 134 -3.15 31.88 0.91
CA MET A 134 -2.77 33.29 0.74
C MET A 134 -2.92 33.76 -0.73
N GLY A 135 -3.47 32.94 -1.62
CA GLY A 135 -3.73 33.31 -3.01
C GLY A 135 -2.54 33.25 -3.96
N PHE A 136 -1.38 32.74 -3.50
CA PHE A 136 -0.20 32.60 -4.35
C PHE A 136 -0.27 31.27 -5.12
N SER A 137 -0.74 31.31 -6.38
CA SER A 137 -0.90 30.13 -7.23
C SER A 137 0.38 29.72 -7.98
N SER A 138 1.42 30.57 -8.05
CA SER A 138 2.64 30.24 -8.78
C SER A 138 3.46 29.14 -8.08
N SER A 139 3.71 28.05 -8.78
CA SER A 139 4.63 26.98 -8.32
C SER A 139 6.06 27.48 -8.54
N LEU A 140 6.79 27.72 -7.46
CA LEU A 140 8.22 28.05 -7.53
C LEU A 140 9.08 26.80 -7.78
N GLY A 141 8.50 25.61 -7.99
CA GLY A 141 9.21 24.35 -8.19
C GLY A 141 10.04 23.88 -6.98
N ILE A 142 10.05 24.66 -5.88
CA ILE A 142 10.86 24.37 -4.69
C ILE A 142 10.36 23.11 -3.99
N ALA A 143 9.05 22.94 -3.84
CA ALA A 143 8.46 21.75 -3.23
C ALA A 143 8.78 20.49 -4.02
N GLU A 144 8.72 20.54 -5.34
CA GLU A 144 9.08 19.42 -6.23
C GLU A 144 10.58 19.11 -6.18
N LYS A 145 11.43 20.14 -6.08
CA LYS A 145 12.87 19.97 -5.93
C LYS A 145 13.23 19.33 -4.59
N ILE A 146 12.62 19.79 -3.50
CA ILE A 146 12.76 19.19 -2.17
C ILE A 146 12.25 17.75 -2.19
N HIS A 147 11.09 17.49 -2.80
CA HIS A 147 10.54 16.15 -2.93
C HIS A 147 11.51 15.22 -3.69
N ARG A 148 12.05 15.64 -4.83
CA ARG A 148 13.05 14.85 -5.59
C ARG A 148 14.31 14.54 -4.79
N LEU A 149 14.83 15.49 -4.03
CA LEU A 149 16.01 15.30 -3.17
C LEU A 149 15.70 14.40 -1.96
N ASN A 150 14.45 14.38 -1.51
CA ASN A 150 14.00 13.58 -0.38
C ASN A 150 13.61 12.13 -0.77
N VAL A 151 13.60 11.81 -2.06
CA VAL A 151 13.42 10.44 -2.56
C VAL A 151 14.71 9.65 -2.39
N GLY A 152 14.62 8.46 -1.80
CA GLY A 152 15.73 7.53 -1.61
C GLY A 152 15.34 6.12 -2.01
N GLU A 153 16.33 5.32 -2.38
CA GLU A 153 16.16 3.88 -2.49
C GLU A 153 16.26 3.29 -1.08
N ASN A 154 15.12 2.93 -0.49
CA ASN A 154 15.11 2.06 0.68
C ASN A 154 14.58 0.70 0.24
N SER A 155 15.42 -0.30 0.36
CA SER A 155 15.03 -1.68 0.16
C SER A 155 14.27 -2.20 1.40
N LEU A 156 13.35 -3.12 1.19
CA LEU A 156 12.74 -3.96 2.24
C LEU A 156 13.80 -4.66 3.13
N SER A 157 15.05 -4.71 2.68
CA SER A 157 16.21 -5.23 3.42
C SER A 157 16.48 -4.53 4.77
N ALA A 158 15.82 -3.40 5.05
CA ALA A 158 15.93 -2.71 6.34
C ALA A 158 14.91 -3.18 7.40
N ILE A 159 14.00 -4.12 7.07
CA ILE A 159 13.07 -4.69 8.03
C ILE A 159 13.81 -5.76 8.84
N ASP A 160 13.71 -5.66 10.16
CA ASP A 160 14.25 -6.67 11.06
C ASP A 160 13.66 -8.06 10.74
N LYS A 161 14.53 -9.09 10.62
CA LYS A 161 14.11 -10.46 10.34
C LYS A 161 13.10 -11.00 11.36
N THR A 162 13.20 -10.55 12.60
CA THR A 162 12.26 -10.92 13.66
C THR A 162 10.86 -10.42 13.35
N LEU A 163 10.73 -9.14 12.94
CA LEU A 163 9.44 -8.58 12.55
C LEU A 163 8.85 -9.28 11.32
N ILE A 164 9.68 -9.67 10.36
CA ILE A 164 9.20 -10.41 9.18
C ILE A 164 8.55 -11.73 9.60
N SER A 165 9.17 -12.46 10.53
CA SER A 165 8.62 -13.71 11.07
C SER A 165 7.27 -13.50 11.75
N ASP A 166 7.17 -12.44 12.58
CA ASP A 166 5.93 -12.08 13.28
C ASP A 166 4.82 -11.69 12.29
N LEU A 167 5.16 -10.96 11.24
CA LEU A 167 4.22 -10.58 10.18
C LEU A 167 3.73 -11.80 9.37
N ILE A 168 4.63 -12.73 9.04
CA ILE A 168 4.25 -13.98 8.36
C ILE A 168 3.23 -14.73 9.21
N GLN A 169 3.53 -14.92 10.50
CA GLN A 169 2.63 -15.60 11.43
C GLN A 169 1.30 -14.86 11.59
N PHE A 170 1.33 -13.53 11.69
CA PHE A 170 0.14 -12.71 11.83
C PHE A 170 -0.82 -12.84 10.63
N PHE A 171 -0.29 -12.96 9.41
CA PHE A 171 -1.10 -13.04 8.20
C PHE A 171 -1.40 -14.46 7.74
N GLU A 172 -0.86 -15.50 8.37
CA GLU A 172 -0.96 -16.90 7.92
C GLU A 172 -2.41 -17.32 7.68
N GLN A 173 -3.26 -17.17 8.69
CA GLN A 173 -4.67 -17.57 8.59
C GLN A 173 -5.44 -16.77 7.53
N ASP A 174 -5.14 -15.48 7.37
CA ASP A 174 -5.79 -14.64 6.36
C ASP A 174 -5.33 -15.01 4.95
N LEU A 175 -4.07 -15.41 4.77
CA LEU A 175 -3.54 -15.92 3.51
C LEU A 175 -4.16 -17.27 3.13
N ASP A 176 -4.37 -18.17 4.10
CA ASP A 176 -5.07 -19.44 3.88
C ASP A 176 -6.50 -19.20 3.42
N LEU A 177 -7.20 -18.28 4.11
CA LEU A 177 -8.53 -17.85 3.72
C LEU A 177 -8.53 -17.27 2.30
N LEU A 178 -7.62 -16.34 1.98
CA LEU A 178 -7.51 -15.74 0.66
C LEU A 178 -7.29 -16.80 -0.41
N SER A 179 -6.29 -17.67 -0.21
CA SER A 179 -5.95 -18.76 -1.13
C SER A 179 -7.17 -19.64 -1.45
N SER A 180 -7.94 -20.01 -0.42
CA SER A 180 -9.15 -20.82 -0.58
C SER A 180 -10.25 -20.10 -1.37
N LEU A 181 -10.47 -18.80 -1.11
CA LEU A 181 -11.51 -18.00 -1.74
C LEU A 181 -11.24 -17.73 -3.22
N ILE A 182 -9.98 -17.41 -3.57
CA ILE A 182 -9.60 -17.11 -4.95
C ILE A 182 -9.16 -18.35 -5.74
N LYS A 183 -9.01 -19.51 -5.05
CA LYS A 183 -8.55 -20.79 -5.62
C LYS A 183 -7.18 -20.68 -6.31
N LYS A 184 -6.26 -19.95 -5.70
CA LYS A 184 -4.86 -19.79 -6.17
C LYS A 184 -3.89 -20.14 -5.04
N ASN A 185 -2.75 -20.73 -5.40
CA ASN A 185 -1.68 -20.99 -4.45
C ASN A 185 -0.95 -19.69 -4.11
N LEU A 186 -0.92 -19.32 -2.84
CA LEU A 186 -0.24 -18.14 -2.32
C LEU A 186 0.95 -18.50 -1.41
N SER A 187 1.50 -19.70 -1.52
CA SER A 187 2.64 -20.13 -0.70
C SER A 187 3.83 -19.17 -0.81
N ASN A 188 4.08 -18.61 -2.00
CA ASN A 188 5.15 -17.66 -2.25
C ASN A 188 5.00 -16.35 -1.43
N TRP A 189 3.78 -16.01 -1.00
CA TRP A 189 3.52 -14.82 -0.20
C TRP A 189 3.87 -14.99 1.29
N ARG A 190 4.18 -16.22 1.70
CA ARG A 190 4.62 -16.55 3.07
C ARG A 190 6.13 -16.43 3.24
N TYR A 191 6.86 -16.44 2.14
CA TYR A 191 8.31 -16.35 2.17
C TYR A 191 8.71 -15.04 1.51
N ASN A 192 9.44 -14.19 2.24
CA ASN A 192 10.07 -13.04 1.63
C ASN A 192 11.09 -13.53 0.59
N LYS A 193 10.92 -13.12 -0.65
CA LYS A 193 11.95 -13.30 -1.70
C LYS A 193 13.13 -12.39 -1.45
#